data_18a8f69cd0429bb8e7b69e1b027883c0
#
_entry.id   18a8f69cd0429bb8e7b69e1b027883c0
#
_cell.length_a   1.000
_cell.length_b   1.000
_cell.length_c   1.000
_cell.angle_alpha   90.00
_cell.angle_beta   90.00
_cell.angle_gamma   90.00
#
_symmetry.space_group_name_H-M   'P 1'
#
loop_
_entity.id
_entity.type
_entity.pdbx_description
1 polymer ?
#
loop_
_entity_poly.entity_id
_entity_poly.type
_entity_poly.pdbx_seq_one_letter_code
_entity_poly.pdbx_strand_id
1 'polypeptide(L)'
;MTPASPGDERAAAAKRRARAARSLACADIVDALGRIHRHRAHIHDLVTPTPGRVLFGPAVTISFFPSCSVMMDPETHTFGALLRQAVGVEPDGGRGKVLVLASNGHRDVSIGGGTKLSLLTRYGLAGVLTDARLRDFAQLQSHPFAAYCSAEAVRWGGDVITPYQANVPVVVAGVGVHPGQYVFADDSGAVVIPEPDIDAVLDGAAAVGKEEAAFRAQVEQERTTT
;
A
#
# COMPACT_ATOMS: atom_id res chain seq x y z
N MET A 1 -18.01 13.74 -31.32
CA MET A 1 -17.37 12.96 -30.26
C MET A 1 -17.94 13.46 -28.94
N THR A 2 -18.62 12.60 -28.19
CA THR A 2 -19.14 12.95 -26.86
C THR A 2 -17.95 13.10 -25.90
N PRO A 3 -17.84 14.17 -25.10
CA PRO A 3 -16.78 14.28 -24.11
C PRO A 3 -16.86 13.12 -23.10
N ALA A 4 -15.69 12.64 -22.66
CA ALA A 4 -15.63 11.58 -21.66
C ALA A 4 -16.32 12.03 -20.36
N SER A 5 -16.96 11.11 -19.66
CA SER A 5 -17.56 11.44 -18.37
C SER A 5 -16.45 11.67 -17.32
N PRO A 6 -16.69 12.46 -16.26
CA PRO A 6 -15.73 12.63 -15.18
C PRO A 6 -15.27 11.30 -14.54
N GLY A 7 -16.12 10.28 -14.57
CA GLY A 7 -15.80 8.92 -14.12
C GLY A 7 -14.80 8.22 -15.03
N ASP A 8 -14.98 8.37 -16.35
CA ASP A 8 -14.08 7.78 -17.35
C ASP A 8 -12.68 8.43 -17.30
N GLU A 9 -12.63 9.74 -17.09
CA GLU A 9 -11.37 10.47 -16.95
C GLU A 9 -10.58 10.04 -15.71
N ARG A 10 -11.26 9.86 -14.57
CA ARG A 10 -10.66 9.35 -13.33
C ARG A 10 -10.14 7.93 -13.50
N ALA A 11 -10.90 7.06 -14.15
CA ALA A 11 -10.48 5.69 -14.43
C ALA A 11 -9.28 5.64 -15.38
N ALA A 12 -9.24 6.49 -16.39
CA ALA A 12 -8.10 6.61 -17.32
C ALA A 12 -6.85 7.12 -16.59
N ALA A 13 -6.99 8.14 -15.74
CA ALA A 13 -5.89 8.67 -14.92
C ALA A 13 -5.33 7.60 -13.97
N ALA A 14 -6.19 6.84 -13.28
CA ALA A 14 -5.78 5.76 -12.40
C ALA A 14 -4.98 4.67 -13.15
N LYS A 15 -5.43 4.28 -14.35
CA LYS A 15 -4.71 3.31 -15.19
C LYS A 15 -3.34 3.85 -15.65
N ARG A 16 -3.27 5.12 -16.03
CA ARG A 16 -2.02 5.78 -16.44
C ARG A 16 -1.02 5.79 -15.28
N ARG A 17 -1.44 6.24 -14.09
CA ARG A 17 -0.63 6.27 -12.88
C ARG A 17 -0.13 4.88 -12.49
N ALA A 18 -1.01 3.88 -12.47
CA ALA A 18 -0.64 2.50 -12.17
C ALA A 18 0.37 1.92 -13.18
N ARG A 19 0.28 2.32 -14.46
CA ARG A 19 1.25 1.91 -15.47
C ARG A 19 2.61 2.58 -15.24
N ALA A 20 2.63 3.88 -14.97
CA ALA A 20 3.86 4.62 -14.67
C ALA A 20 4.59 4.05 -13.44
N ALA A 21 3.85 3.78 -12.37
CA ALA A 21 4.40 3.25 -11.12
C ALA A 21 5.17 1.92 -11.27
N ARG A 22 4.82 1.08 -12.25
CA ARG A 22 5.45 -0.24 -12.43
C ARG A 22 6.95 -0.20 -12.75
N SER A 23 7.45 0.90 -13.26
CA SER A 23 8.86 1.07 -13.66
C SER A 23 9.65 1.97 -12.71
N LEU A 24 9.04 2.37 -11.59
CA LEU A 24 9.67 3.24 -10.59
C LEU A 24 10.13 2.43 -9.38
N ALA A 25 11.07 2.98 -8.63
CA ALA A 25 11.51 2.46 -7.35
C ALA A 25 11.11 3.39 -6.19
N CYS A 26 11.00 2.85 -4.97
CA CYS A 26 10.76 3.65 -3.76
C CYS A 26 11.79 4.79 -3.62
N ALA A 27 13.06 4.54 -3.92
CA ALA A 27 14.11 5.55 -3.83
C ALA A 27 13.82 6.76 -4.73
N ASP A 28 13.49 6.51 -6.01
CA ASP A 28 13.17 7.57 -6.97
C ASP A 28 11.97 8.41 -6.51
N ILE A 29 10.96 7.73 -5.93
CA ILE A 29 9.76 8.39 -5.42
C ILE A 29 10.06 9.23 -4.18
N VAL A 30 10.89 8.74 -3.26
CA VAL A 30 11.33 9.50 -2.08
C VAL A 30 12.08 10.74 -2.50
N ASP A 31 12.99 10.63 -3.46
CA ASP A 31 13.78 11.76 -3.95
C ASP A 31 12.90 12.80 -4.67
N ALA A 32 11.98 12.36 -5.51
CA ALA A 32 11.02 13.25 -6.18
C ALA A 32 10.10 13.95 -5.17
N LEU A 33 9.55 13.21 -4.20
CA LEU A 33 8.68 13.75 -3.16
C LEU A 33 9.43 14.72 -2.26
N GLY A 34 10.70 14.45 -1.92
CA GLY A 34 11.55 15.31 -1.11
C GLY A 34 11.84 16.67 -1.74
N ARG A 35 11.67 16.82 -3.05
CA ARG A 35 11.73 18.10 -3.76
C ARG A 35 10.46 18.96 -3.57
N ILE A 36 9.35 18.35 -3.16
CA ILE A 36 8.05 18.99 -2.98
C ILE A 36 7.72 19.15 -1.49
N HIS A 37 7.90 18.10 -0.70
CA HIS A 37 7.56 18.06 0.72
C HIS A 37 8.73 17.64 1.60
N ARG A 38 8.81 18.22 2.80
CA ARG A 38 9.81 17.89 3.82
C ARG A 38 9.15 17.26 5.05
N HIS A 39 8.45 16.16 4.87
CA HIS A 39 7.86 15.41 5.97
C HIS A 39 8.23 13.92 5.85
N ARG A 40 8.10 13.19 6.94
CA ARG A 40 8.32 11.74 6.91
C ARG A 40 7.18 11.06 6.14
N ALA A 41 7.52 10.51 4.99
CA ALA A 41 6.56 9.86 4.10
C ALA A 41 6.93 8.40 3.78
N HIS A 42 8.07 7.91 4.28
CA HIS A 42 8.60 6.58 3.97
C HIS A 42 8.55 5.64 5.18
N ILE A 43 8.24 4.38 4.91
CA ILE A 43 8.14 3.29 5.88
C ILE A 43 9.24 2.29 5.57
N HIS A 44 10.11 2.04 6.55
CA HIS A 44 11.17 1.03 6.52
C HIS A 44 10.73 -0.26 7.19
N ASP A 45 11.62 -1.24 7.21
CA ASP A 45 11.48 -2.49 7.96
C ASP A 45 10.23 -3.28 7.55
N LEU A 46 9.95 -3.30 6.26
CA LEU A 46 8.91 -4.12 5.67
C LEU A 46 9.50 -5.36 5.01
N VAL A 47 8.77 -6.45 5.09
CA VAL A 47 9.00 -7.67 4.32
C VAL A 47 7.80 -7.95 3.42
N THR A 48 8.04 -8.69 2.35
CA THR A 48 6.98 -9.07 1.42
C THR A 48 6.92 -10.58 1.20
N PRO A 49 5.75 -11.21 1.35
CA PRO A 49 5.52 -12.56 0.83
C PRO A 49 5.41 -12.60 -0.69
N THR A 50 5.37 -11.46 -1.36
CA THR A 50 5.15 -11.34 -2.81
C THR A 50 6.31 -10.59 -3.49
N PRO A 51 7.56 -11.12 -3.45
CA PRO A 51 8.75 -10.41 -3.90
C PRO A 51 8.63 -9.98 -5.37
N GLY A 52 9.17 -8.79 -5.68
CA GLY A 52 9.16 -8.20 -7.00
C GLY A 52 7.80 -7.64 -7.44
N ARG A 53 6.77 -7.66 -6.60
CA ARG A 53 5.48 -7.03 -6.90
C ARG A 53 5.41 -5.63 -6.31
N VAL A 54 5.27 -4.65 -7.18
CA VAL A 54 5.01 -3.27 -6.77
C VAL A 54 3.58 -3.15 -6.26
N LEU A 55 3.42 -2.54 -5.08
CA LEU A 55 2.14 -2.11 -4.52
C LEU A 55 1.92 -0.64 -4.86
N PHE A 56 0.83 -0.32 -5.56
CA PHE A 56 0.51 1.06 -5.90
C PHE A 56 -0.98 1.31 -6.00
N GLY A 57 -1.44 2.40 -5.38
CA GLY A 57 -2.82 2.87 -5.49
C GLY A 57 -3.24 3.79 -4.36
N PRO A 58 -4.44 4.39 -4.46
CA PRO A 58 -5.00 5.18 -3.38
C PRO A 58 -5.37 4.32 -2.18
N ALA A 59 -5.06 4.81 -0.98
CA ALA A 59 -5.27 4.10 0.28
C ALA A 59 -6.76 4.05 0.66
N VAL A 60 -7.20 2.89 1.10
CA VAL A 60 -8.33 2.68 2.00
C VAL A 60 -7.78 2.13 3.31
N THR A 61 -8.27 2.61 4.44
CA THR A 61 -7.65 2.32 5.73
C THR A 61 -8.56 1.53 6.65
N ILE A 62 -7.97 0.66 7.46
CA ILE A 62 -8.63 0.04 8.62
C ILE A 62 -7.69 0.20 9.83
N SER A 63 -8.20 0.87 10.85
CA SER A 63 -7.54 0.95 12.15
C SER A 63 -7.92 -0.27 12.99
N PHE A 64 -6.94 -0.86 13.66
CA PHE A 64 -7.16 -1.88 14.69
C PHE A 64 -7.08 -1.24 16.06
N PHE A 65 -7.75 -1.83 17.04
CA PHE A 65 -7.77 -1.37 18.43
C PHE A 65 -7.67 -2.56 19.38
N PRO A 66 -7.15 -2.38 20.60
CA PRO A 66 -7.14 -3.45 21.60
C PRO A 66 -8.51 -4.12 21.75
N SER A 67 -8.54 -5.44 21.74
CA SER A 67 -9.79 -6.21 21.77
C SER A 67 -10.54 -5.97 23.09
N CYS A 68 -11.82 -5.60 22.97
CA CYS A 68 -12.70 -5.40 24.11
C CYS A 68 -14.11 -5.87 23.73
N SER A 69 -14.48 -7.06 24.15
CA SER A 69 -15.76 -7.69 23.81
C SER A 69 -16.99 -6.94 24.31
N VAL A 70 -16.84 -6.07 25.31
CA VAL A 70 -17.95 -5.24 25.82
C VAL A 70 -18.21 -4.02 24.94
N MET A 71 -17.17 -3.52 24.25
CA MET A 71 -17.23 -2.28 23.47
C MET A 71 -17.32 -2.52 21.97
N MET A 72 -17.08 -3.74 21.50
CA MET A 72 -17.01 -4.09 20.12
C MET A 72 -18.01 -5.18 19.78
N ASP A 73 -19.01 -4.81 18.98
CA ASP A 73 -19.98 -5.76 18.46
C ASP A 73 -19.27 -6.77 17.52
N PRO A 74 -19.35 -8.08 17.81
CA PRO A 74 -18.69 -9.11 17.02
C PRO A 74 -19.21 -9.25 15.59
N GLU A 75 -20.36 -8.69 15.25
CA GLU A 75 -20.91 -8.72 13.90
C GLU A 75 -20.35 -7.57 13.03
N THR A 76 -20.15 -6.41 13.62
CA THR A 76 -19.72 -5.19 12.92
C THR A 76 -18.21 -4.96 12.97
N HIS A 77 -17.52 -5.44 14.01
CA HIS A 77 -16.07 -5.31 14.17
C HIS A 77 -15.30 -6.53 13.63
N THR A 78 -15.73 -7.06 12.50
CA THR A 78 -14.99 -8.09 11.77
C THR A 78 -14.18 -7.49 10.62
N PHE A 79 -13.11 -8.17 10.20
CA PHE A 79 -12.34 -7.76 9.04
C PHE A 79 -13.21 -7.60 7.78
N GLY A 80 -14.11 -8.55 7.53
CA GLY A 80 -15.00 -8.50 6.37
C GLY A 80 -16.00 -7.34 6.43
N ALA A 81 -16.53 -7.01 7.61
CA ALA A 81 -17.43 -5.86 7.80
C ALA A 81 -16.71 -4.54 7.53
N LEU A 82 -15.53 -4.35 8.17
CA LEU A 82 -14.74 -3.13 7.98
C LEU A 82 -14.20 -2.99 6.55
N LEU A 83 -13.83 -4.11 5.90
CA LEU A 83 -13.43 -4.07 4.50
C LEU A 83 -14.58 -3.62 3.60
N ARG A 84 -15.79 -4.15 3.79
CA ARG A 84 -16.99 -3.67 3.06
C ARG A 84 -17.28 -2.20 3.31
N GLN A 85 -17.10 -1.74 4.54
CA GLN A 85 -17.23 -0.32 4.87
C GLN A 85 -16.17 0.52 4.13
N ALA A 86 -14.94 0.01 3.98
CA ALA A 86 -13.85 0.72 3.32
C ALA A 86 -14.02 0.82 1.79
N VAL A 87 -14.52 -0.24 1.15
CA VAL A 87 -14.52 -0.34 -0.32
C VAL A 87 -15.91 -0.44 -0.95
N GLY A 88 -16.96 -0.58 -0.15
CA GLY A 88 -18.33 -0.86 -0.61
C GLY A 88 -18.63 -2.37 -0.65
N VAL A 89 -19.88 -2.71 -0.96
CA VAL A 89 -20.37 -4.09 -0.99
C VAL A 89 -20.18 -4.76 -2.35
N GLU A 90 -20.05 -3.96 -3.41
CA GLU A 90 -19.94 -4.45 -4.77
C GLU A 90 -18.61 -5.17 -5.04
N PRO A 91 -18.62 -6.22 -5.85
CA PRO A 91 -17.38 -6.78 -6.39
C PRO A 91 -16.56 -5.69 -7.06
N ASP A 92 -15.24 -5.74 -6.90
CA ASP A 92 -14.31 -4.75 -7.45
C ASP A 92 -14.46 -3.30 -6.89
N GLY A 93 -15.24 -3.08 -5.84
CA GLY A 93 -15.36 -1.75 -5.21
C GLY A 93 -14.03 -1.16 -4.68
N GLY A 94 -13.06 -2.03 -4.46
CA GLY A 94 -11.69 -1.68 -4.11
C GLY A 94 -10.70 -1.64 -5.28
N ARG A 95 -11.17 -1.74 -6.53
CA ARG A 95 -10.30 -1.90 -7.71
C ARG A 95 -9.15 -0.89 -7.75
N GLY A 96 -7.93 -1.45 -7.71
CA GLY A 96 -6.68 -0.67 -7.77
C GLY A 96 -6.36 0.13 -6.50
N LYS A 97 -7.16 0.02 -5.43
CA LYS A 97 -6.87 0.65 -4.13
C LYS A 97 -5.92 -0.22 -3.31
N VAL A 98 -5.20 0.40 -2.40
CA VAL A 98 -4.32 -0.26 -1.43
C VAL A 98 -5.02 -0.29 -0.07
N LEU A 99 -5.13 -1.49 0.51
CA LEU A 99 -5.61 -1.63 1.88
C LEU A 99 -4.48 -1.35 2.86
N VAL A 100 -4.64 -0.33 3.67
CA VAL A 100 -3.68 0.04 4.72
C VAL A 100 -4.26 -0.37 6.07
N LEU A 101 -3.57 -1.28 6.76
CA LEU A 101 -3.98 -1.80 8.07
C LEU A 101 -3.03 -1.29 9.14
N ALA A 102 -3.54 -0.48 10.06
CA ALA A 102 -2.75 0.07 11.16
C ALA A 102 -2.95 -0.77 12.43
N SER A 103 -1.86 -1.30 12.97
CA SER A 103 -1.85 -2.17 14.14
C SER A 103 -2.07 -1.43 15.47
N ASN A 104 -2.04 -0.10 15.45
CA ASN A 104 -2.08 0.74 16.65
C ASN A 104 -1.01 0.36 17.68
N GLY A 105 0.21 0.08 17.20
CA GLY A 105 1.36 -0.28 18.05
C GLY A 105 1.53 -1.79 18.30
N HIS A 106 0.53 -2.62 18.01
CA HIS A 106 0.60 -4.08 18.20
C HIS A 106 1.26 -4.77 17.00
N ARG A 107 2.56 -4.54 16.81
CA ARG A 107 3.32 -4.99 15.64
C ARG A 107 3.71 -6.47 15.64
N ASP A 108 3.58 -7.17 16.76
CA ASP A 108 4.05 -8.54 16.98
C ASP A 108 3.01 -9.62 16.68
N VAL A 109 1.78 -9.23 16.34
CA VAL A 109 0.67 -10.15 16.05
C VAL A 109 0.28 -10.13 14.58
N SER A 110 -0.24 -11.26 14.09
CA SER A 110 -0.81 -11.31 12.74
C SER A 110 -2.23 -10.76 12.71
N ILE A 111 -2.46 -9.79 11.83
CA ILE A 111 -3.79 -9.22 11.58
C ILE A 111 -4.47 -9.76 10.32
N GLY A 112 -3.75 -10.55 9.54
CA GLY A 112 -4.25 -11.18 8.33
C GLY A 112 -3.43 -12.40 7.92
N GLY A 113 -4.02 -13.23 7.10
CA GLY A 113 -3.37 -14.39 6.49
C GLY A 113 -4.07 -14.75 5.19
N GLY A 114 -3.60 -15.78 4.50
CA GLY A 114 -4.03 -16.14 3.15
C GLY A 114 -5.55 -16.19 3.00
N THR A 115 -6.25 -16.89 3.89
CA THR A 115 -7.73 -17.02 3.83
C THR A 115 -8.43 -15.67 4.03
N LYS A 116 -8.06 -14.88 5.05
CA LYS A 116 -8.70 -13.60 5.31
C LYS A 116 -8.44 -12.61 4.17
N LEU A 117 -7.20 -12.54 3.69
CA LEU A 117 -6.78 -11.62 2.64
C LEU A 117 -7.23 -12.05 1.23
N SER A 118 -7.78 -13.26 1.04
CA SER A 118 -8.41 -13.64 -0.24
C SER A 118 -9.55 -12.68 -0.64
N LEU A 119 -10.17 -12.01 0.33
CA LEU A 119 -11.17 -10.97 0.08
C LEU A 119 -10.63 -9.81 -0.74
N LEU A 120 -9.32 -9.52 -0.71
CA LEU A 120 -8.71 -8.49 -1.52
C LEU A 120 -8.86 -8.77 -3.01
N THR A 121 -8.74 -10.04 -3.40
CA THR A 121 -8.98 -10.49 -4.78
C THR A 121 -10.42 -10.24 -5.21
N ARG A 122 -11.40 -10.57 -4.34
CA ARG A 122 -12.82 -10.34 -4.62
C ARG A 122 -13.15 -8.87 -4.86
N TYR A 123 -12.53 -7.98 -4.10
CA TYR A 123 -12.78 -6.54 -4.22
C TYR A 123 -11.81 -5.83 -5.19
N GLY A 124 -10.92 -6.56 -5.86
CA GLY A 124 -10.00 -6.02 -6.86
C GLY A 124 -8.91 -5.10 -6.29
N LEU A 125 -8.60 -5.21 -4.99
CA LEU A 125 -7.56 -4.40 -4.36
C LEU A 125 -6.19 -4.71 -4.96
N ALA A 126 -5.35 -3.67 -5.10
CA ALA A 126 -3.97 -3.81 -5.56
C ALA A 126 -3.10 -4.58 -4.55
N GLY A 127 -3.43 -4.48 -3.27
CA GLY A 127 -2.76 -5.21 -2.22
C GLY A 127 -2.96 -4.62 -0.83
N VAL A 128 -2.06 -5.01 0.09
CA VAL A 128 -2.10 -4.64 1.49
C VAL A 128 -0.76 -4.13 1.99
N LEU A 129 -0.80 -3.07 2.80
CA LEU A 129 0.32 -2.54 3.58
C LEU A 129 -0.06 -2.55 5.07
N THR A 130 0.85 -3.04 5.93
CA THR A 130 0.64 -3.00 7.38
C THR A 130 1.95 -2.92 8.15
N ASP A 131 1.94 -2.29 9.32
CA ASP A 131 3.02 -2.35 10.31
C ASP A 131 2.91 -3.52 11.28
N ALA A 132 1.85 -4.32 11.18
CA ALA A 132 1.72 -5.60 11.87
C ALA A 132 2.35 -6.75 11.09
N ARG A 133 2.26 -7.96 11.62
CA ARG A 133 2.64 -9.17 10.92
C ARG A 133 1.50 -9.72 10.07
N LEU A 134 1.85 -10.49 9.07
CA LEU A 134 0.93 -11.37 8.33
C LEU A 134 1.34 -12.82 8.56
N ARG A 135 0.47 -13.76 8.24
CA ARG A 135 0.77 -15.19 8.28
C ARG A 135 0.44 -15.87 6.96
N ASP A 136 0.83 -17.12 6.84
CA ASP A 136 0.55 -17.95 5.67
C ASP A 136 1.21 -17.38 4.39
N PHE A 137 2.49 -16.96 4.47
CA PHE A 137 3.22 -16.33 3.37
C PHE A 137 3.17 -17.16 2.09
N ALA A 138 3.33 -18.48 2.20
CA ALA A 138 3.22 -19.37 1.04
C ALA A 138 1.86 -19.26 0.33
N GLN A 139 0.77 -19.11 1.10
CA GLN A 139 -0.56 -18.91 0.53
C GLN A 139 -0.71 -17.50 -0.06
N LEU A 140 -0.13 -16.48 0.58
CA LEU A 140 -0.18 -15.09 0.09
C LEU A 140 0.49 -14.95 -1.28
N GLN A 141 1.56 -15.71 -1.56
CA GLN A 141 2.22 -15.72 -2.86
C GLN A 141 1.30 -16.14 -4.02
N SER A 142 0.31 -16.99 -3.75
CA SER A 142 -0.61 -17.48 -4.77
C SER A 142 -1.68 -16.46 -5.18
N HIS A 143 -1.89 -15.41 -4.39
CA HIS A 143 -2.84 -14.35 -4.71
C HIS A 143 -2.28 -13.34 -5.72
N PRO A 144 -3.12 -12.66 -6.53
CA PRO A 144 -2.67 -11.74 -7.56
C PRO A 144 -2.25 -10.35 -7.03
N PHE A 145 -2.48 -10.06 -5.75
CA PHE A 145 -2.17 -8.77 -5.12
C PHE A 145 -0.76 -8.74 -4.50
N ALA A 146 -0.24 -7.55 -4.22
CA ALA A 146 1.00 -7.36 -3.47
C ALA A 146 0.72 -7.24 -1.95
N ALA A 147 1.65 -7.72 -1.11
CA ALA A 147 1.51 -7.63 0.34
C ALA A 147 2.83 -7.20 0.99
N TYR A 148 2.76 -6.21 1.87
CA TYR A 148 3.90 -5.66 2.62
C TYR A 148 3.53 -5.58 4.10
N CYS A 149 4.39 -6.10 4.97
CA CYS A 149 4.15 -6.19 6.41
C CYS A 149 5.47 -6.15 7.20
N SER A 150 5.40 -6.09 8.54
CA SER A 150 6.61 -6.08 9.37
C SER A 150 7.36 -7.40 9.42
N ALA A 151 6.64 -8.54 9.37
CA ALA A 151 7.22 -9.89 9.35
C ALA A 151 6.14 -10.96 9.18
N GLU A 152 6.54 -12.23 9.05
CA GLU A 152 5.65 -13.37 9.22
C GLU A 152 5.43 -13.69 10.70
N ALA A 153 4.24 -14.19 11.06
CA ALA A 153 3.94 -14.72 12.38
C ALA A 153 2.98 -15.88 12.34
N VAL A 154 3.18 -16.83 13.22
CA VAL A 154 2.23 -17.93 13.46
C VAL A 154 1.07 -17.50 14.35
N ARG A 155 1.28 -16.51 15.24
CA ARG A 155 0.29 -16.08 16.23
C ARG A 155 -0.88 -15.33 15.59
N TRP A 156 -2.09 -15.78 15.83
CA TRP A 156 -3.30 -15.03 15.54
C TRP A 156 -3.43 -13.84 16.50
N GLY A 157 -3.82 -12.67 15.99
CA GLY A 157 -3.89 -11.45 16.80
C GLY A 157 -5.27 -11.07 17.30
N GLY A 158 -6.32 -11.83 17.00
CA GLY A 158 -7.69 -11.47 17.37
C GLY A 158 -8.01 -11.54 18.87
N ASP A 159 -7.14 -12.13 19.66
CA ASP A 159 -7.18 -12.08 21.13
C ASP A 159 -6.57 -10.77 21.69
N VAL A 160 -5.83 -10.03 20.87
CA VAL A 160 -5.12 -8.81 21.25
C VAL A 160 -5.78 -7.58 20.65
N ILE A 161 -6.04 -7.61 19.34
CA ILE A 161 -6.59 -6.46 18.60
C ILE A 161 -7.70 -6.88 17.65
N THR A 162 -8.64 -5.97 17.44
CA THR A 162 -9.83 -6.14 16.61
C THR A 162 -9.89 -5.02 15.56
N PRO A 163 -10.34 -5.27 14.33
CA PRO A 163 -10.66 -4.20 13.37
C PRO A 163 -11.70 -3.25 13.97
N TYR A 164 -11.43 -1.96 13.94
CA TYR A 164 -12.23 -1.00 14.70
C TYR A 164 -12.91 0.07 13.84
N GLN A 165 -12.16 0.76 12.98
CA GLN A 165 -12.68 1.82 12.12
C GLN A 165 -12.13 1.69 10.69
N ALA A 166 -12.97 2.00 9.71
CA ALA A 166 -12.59 2.05 8.30
C ALA A 166 -12.59 3.48 7.76
N ASN A 167 -11.73 3.75 6.78
CA ASN A 167 -11.59 5.05 6.10
C ASN A 167 -11.39 6.23 7.06
N VAL A 168 -10.57 6.02 8.08
CA VAL A 168 -10.08 7.05 9.00
C VAL A 168 -8.59 7.26 8.80
N PRO A 169 -8.04 8.45 9.17
CA PRO A 169 -6.59 8.63 9.23
C PRO A 169 -5.96 7.62 10.20
N VAL A 170 -4.85 7.02 9.79
CA VAL A 170 -4.12 6.01 10.58
C VAL A 170 -2.64 6.32 10.64
N VAL A 171 -1.93 5.70 11.56
CA VAL A 171 -0.47 5.74 11.63
C VAL A 171 0.07 4.34 11.40
N VAL A 172 0.94 4.18 10.41
CA VAL A 172 1.61 2.91 10.08
C VAL A 172 3.11 3.12 10.19
N ALA A 173 3.75 2.40 11.09
CA ALA A 173 5.19 2.52 11.39
C ALA A 173 5.67 3.97 11.58
N GLY A 174 4.85 4.82 12.21
CA GLY A 174 5.15 6.23 12.49
C GLY A 174 4.88 7.18 11.32
N VAL A 175 4.29 6.71 10.22
CA VAL A 175 3.86 7.53 9.09
C VAL A 175 2.35 7.66 9.08
N GLY A 176 1.85 8.90 9.00
CA GLY A 176 0.42 9.18 8.85
C GLY A 176 -0.07 8.84 7.45
N VAL A 177 -1.19 8.11 7.38
CA VAL A 177 -1.85 7.74 6.12
C VAL A 177 -3.31 8.17 6.18
N HIS A 178 -3.71 9.06 5.30
CA HIS A 178 -5.12 9.43 5.12
C HIS A 178 -5.74 8.61 3.97
N PRO A 179 -7.03 8.25 4.08
CA PRO A 179 -7.76 7.68 2.95
C PRO A 179 -7.63 8.56 1.71
N GLY A 180 -7.36 7.94 0.56
CA GLY A 180 -7.15 8.64 -0.72
C GLY A 180 -5.72 9.03 -1.04
N GLN A 181 -4.82 9.16 -0.06
CA GLN A 181 -3.39 9.30 -0.36
C GLN A 181 -2.88 8.07 -1.11
N TYR A 182 -1.90 8.27 -2.00
CA TYR A 182 -1.32 7.14 -2.72
C TYR A 182 -0.26 6.44 -1.88
N VAL A 183 -0.26 5.13 -1.96
CA VAL A 183 0.80 4.27 -1.40
C VAL A 183 1.56 3.67 -2.57
N PHE A 184 2.88 3.75 -2.51
CA PHE A 184 3.80 2.99 -3.34
C PHE A 184 4.64 2.10 -2.43
N ALA A 185 4.84 0.82 -2.78
CA ALA A 185 5.81 -0.03 -2.09
C ALA A 185 6.48 -1.00 -3.04
N ASP A 186 7.76 -1.24 -2.78
CA ASP A 186 8.60 -2.27 -3.37
C ASP A 186 9.44 -2.96 -2.29
N ASP A 187 10.40 -3.79 -2.68
CA ASP A 187 11.24 -4.55 -1.76
C ASP A 187 12.12 -3.66 -0.84
N SER A 188 12.21 -2.34 -1.11
CA SER A 188 12.96 -1.37 -0.28
C SER A 188 12.13 -0.76 0.85
N GLY A 189 10.80 -0.81 0.75
CA GLY A 189 9.89 -0.22 1.74
C GLY A 189 8.62 0.36 1.11
N ALA A 190 8.04 1.37 1.75
CA ALA A 190 6.85 2.04 1.24
C ALA A 190 6.94 3.56 1.36
N VAL A 191 6.24 4.26 0.46
CA VAL A 191 6.13 5.73 0.45
C VAL A 191 4.65 6.12 0.38
N VAL A 192 4.27 7.12 1.17
CA VAL A 192 2.94 7.73 1.16
C VAL A 192 2.99 9.07 0.45
N ILE A 193 2.19 9.23 -0.58
CA ILE A 193 2.22 10.39 -1.49
C ILE A 193 0.87 11.13 -1.39
N PRO A 194 0.86 12.44 -1.11
CA PRO A 194 -0.37 13.23 -1.13
C PRO A 194 -1.07 13.15 -2.49
N GLU A 195 -2.40 13.02 -2.50
CA GLU A 195 -3.16 12.89 -3.75
C GLU A 195 -2.93 14.05 -4.73
N PRO A 196 -2.88 15.33 -4.30
CA PRO A 196 -2.66 16.45 -5.23
C PRO A 196 -1.32 16.39 -5.97
N ASP A 197 -0.30 15.75 -5.38
CA ASP A 197 1.07 15.75 -5.89
C ASP A 197 1.42 14.49 -6.68
N ILE A 198 0.50 13.52 -6.76
CA ILE A 198 0.81 12.19 -7.31
C ILE A 198 1.39 12.23 -8.73
N ASP A 199 0.82 13.05 -9.63
CA ASP A 199 1.30 13.11 -11.01
C ASP A 199 2.70 13.77 -11.07
N ALA A 200 2.93 14.85 -10.30
CA ALA A 200 4.23 15.52 -10.23
C ALA A 200 5.31 14.61 -9.62
N VAL A 201 4.96 13.82 -8.61
CA VAL A 201 5.89 12.87 -7.98
C VAL A 201 6.24 11.72 -8.94
N LEU A 202 5.26 11.15 -9.67
CA LEU A 202 5.53 10.08 -10.62
C LEU A 202 6.41 10.57 -11.79
N ASP A 203 6.14 11.76 -12.30
CA ASP A 203 6.95 12.37 -13.38
C ASP A 203 8.36 12.71 -12.88
N GLY A 204 8.48 13.25 -11.67
CA GLY A 204 9.77 13.54 -11.02
C GLY A 204 10.59 12.28 -10.78
N ALA A 205 9.97 11.20 -10.28
CA ALA A 205 10.63 9.91 -10.06
C ALA A 205 11.13 9.31 -11.38
N ALA A 206 10.34 9.41 -12.45
CA ALA A 206 10.78 8.95 -13.78
C ALA A 206 11.98 9.77 -14.30
N ALA A 207 12.10 11.05 -13.96
CA ALA A 207 13.24 11.87 -14.29
C ALA A 207 14.50 11.46 -13.49
N VAL A 208 14.36 11.25 -12.17
CA VAL A 208 15.44 10.76 -11.30
C VAL A 208 16.01 9.44 -11.82
N GLY A 209 15.15 8.46 -12.09
CA GLY A 209 15.60 7.16 -12.61
C GLY A 209 16.35 7.24 -13.95
N LYS A 210 16.01 8.23 -14.83
CA LYS A 210 16.75 8.48 -16.08
C LYS A 210 18.12 9.11 -15.80
N GLU A 211 18.20 10.08 -14.90
CA GLU A 211 19.45 10.72 -14.48
C GLU A 211 20.42 9.69 -13.90
N GLU A 212 19.95 8.81 -13.03
CA GLU A 212 20.75 7.73 -12.45
C GLU A 212 21.20 6.70 -13.50
N ALA A 213 20.33 6.32 -14.44
CA ALA A 213 20.69 5.41 -15.50
C ALA A 213 21.80 6.00 -16.41
N ALA A 214 21.72 7.28 -16.72
CA ALA A 214 22.75 7.99 -17.48
C ALA A 214 24.08 8.04 -16.74
N PHE A 215 24.05 8.32 -15.42
CA PHE A 215 25.24 8.32 -14.59
C PHE A 215 25.90 6.93 -14.52
N ARG A 216 25.12 5.87 -14.30
CA ARG A 216 25.63 4.48 -14.31
C ARG A 216 26.29 4.13 -15.65
N ALA A 217 25.70 4.54 -16.78
CA ALA A 217 26.28 4.30 -18.11
C ALA A 217 27.59 5.03 -18.30
N GLN A 218 27.73 6.27 -17.80
CA GLN A 218 28.98 7.02 -17.83
C GLN A 218 30.08 6.33 -17.04
N VAL A 219 29.80 5.91 -15.79
CA VAL A 219 30.76 5.19 -14.94
C VAL A 219 31.25 3.90 -15.60
N GLU A 220 30.36 3.15 -16.25
CA GLU A 220 30.75 1.93 -16.96
C GLU A 220 31.64 2.19 -18.18
N GLN A 221 31.39 3.29 -18.91
CA GLN A 221 32.25 3.70 -20.03
C GLN A 221 33.66 4.08 -19.55
N GLU A 222 33.77 4.83 -18.47
CA GLU A 222 35.06 5.21 -17.88
C GLU A 222 35.86 3.99 -17.45
N ARG A 223 35.20 2.97 -16.87
CA ARG A 223 35.83 1.71 -16.46
C ARG A 223 36.37 0.89 -17.63
N THR A 224 35.74 0.98 -18.80
CA THR A 224 36.15 0.21 -20.01
C THR A 224 37.25 0.90 -20.79
N THR A 225 37.56 2.18 -20.49
CA THR A 225 38.54 3.00 -21.20
C THR A 225 39.92 3.03 -20.47
N THR A 226 39.99 2.47 -19.26
CA THR A 226 41.22 2.31 -18.45
C THR A 226 41.78 0.91 -18.56
#